data_62300311b568efee6cc3840901a2766a
#
_entry.id   62300311b568efee6cc3840901a2766a
#
_cell.length_a   1.000
_cell.length_b   1.000
_cell.length_c   1.000
_cell.angle_alpha   90.00
_cell.angle_beta   90.00
_cell.angle_gamma   90.00
#
_symmetry.space_group_name_H-M   'P 1'
#
loop_
_entity.id
_entity.type
_entity.pdbx_description
1 polymer ?
#
loop_
_entity_poly.entity_id
_entity_poly.type
_entity_poly.pdbx_seq_one_letter_code
_entity_poly.pdbx_strand_id
1 'polypeptide(L)'
;MSDVFELSSSDITQSEKFRFKLPGEKKIHEVPNLNRLPIGVRMGLSEAAKPLAEAQKRKREPRPEDVAAAAEAQVKLLERYCPGILDKIDEAQAGELMKAWADHSGISAGE
;
A
#
# COMPACT_ATOMS: atom_id res chain seq x y z
N MET A 1 37.10 16.72 -7.96
CA MET A 1 35.94 16.21 -8.67
C MET A 1 35.51 14.87 -8.09
N SER A 2 34.27 14.73 -7.77
CA SER A 2 33.77 13.51 -7.16
C SER A 2 33.37 12.50 -8.23
N ASP A 3 33.80 11.25 -8.04
CA ASP A 3 33.38 10.15 -8.91
C ASP A 3 32.16 9.42 -8.37
N VAL A 4 31.56 9.97 -7.32
CA VAL A 4 30.40 9.35 -6.66
C VAL A 4 29.12 9.85 -7.30
N PHE A 5 28.34 8.92 -7.81
CA PHE A 5 27.00 9.24 -8.31
C PHE A 5 26.05 9.48 -7.14
N GLU A 6 25.33 10.58 -7.17
CA GLU A 6 24.37 10.91 -6.14
C GLU A 6 22.97 10.92 -6.72
N LEU A 7 22.05 10.23 -6.05
CA LEU A 7 20.65 10.21 -6.47
C LEU A 7 20.01 11.56 -6.21
N SER A 8 19.10 11.93 -7.12
CA SER A 8 18.32 13.14 -6.91
C SER A 8 17.38 12.95 -5.73
N SER A 9 17.16 14.02 -4.96
CA SER A 9 16.20 13.97 -3.88
C SER A 9 14.80 13.79 -4.48
N SER A 10 13.99 13.00 -3.78
CA SER A 10 12.63 12.69 -4.23
C SER A 10 11.64 13.58 -3.49
N ASP A 11 11.42 14.79 -4.02
CA ASP A 11 10.45 15.71 -3.44
C ASP A 11 9.06 15.29 -3.87
N ILE A 12 8.27 14.82 -2.90
CA ILE A 12 6.92 14.37 -3.16
C ILE A 12 5.97 15.55 -3.10
N THR A 13 5.34 15.88 -4.24
CA THR A 13 4.38 16.98 -4.32
C THR A 13 3.04 16.58 -3.70
N GLN A 14 2.17 17.56 -3.46
CA GLN A 14 0.84 17.29 -2.90
C GLN A 14 0.03 16.31 -3.76
N SER A 15 0.19 16.38 -5.07
CA SER A 15 -0.52 15.47 -5.97
C SER A 15 0.01 14.03 -5.91
N GLU A 16 1.20 13.83 -5.33
CA GLU A 16 1.81 12.50 -5.20
C GLU A 16 1.60 11.91 -3.81
N LYS A 17 0.80 12.57 -2.97
CA LYS A 17 0.48 12.10 -1.64
C LYS A 17 -1.00 11.74 -1.56
N PHE A 18 -1.27 10.63 -0.88
CA PHE A 18 -2.64 10.23 -0.60
C PHE A 18 -3.05 10.77 0.77
N ARG A 19 -4.15 11.47 0.81
CA ARG A 19 -4.70 12.04 2.05
C ARG A 19 -5.99 11.34 2.41
N PHE A 20 -6.18 11.05 3.68
CA PHE A 20 -7.40 10.41 4.14
C PHE A 20 -7.72 10.81 5.57
N LYS A 21 -8.98 10.61 5.94
CA LYS A 21 -9.47 10.82 7.30
C LYS A 21 -10.10 9.55 7.80
N LEU A 22 -9.99 9.33 9.09
CA LEU A 22 -10.73 8.25 9.75
C LEU A 22 -12.09 8.77 10.22
N PRO A 23 -13.10 7.88 10.33
CA PRO A 23 -14.43 8.30 10.80
C PRO A 23 -14.34 8.96 12.17
N GLY A 24 -14.98 10.12 12.30
CA GLY A 24 -15.03 10.85 13.56
C GLY A 24 -13.77 11.63 13.91
N GLU A 25 -12.74 11.59 13.08
CA GLU A 25 -11.51 12.36 13.30
C GLU A 25 -11.44 13.57 12.39
N LYS A 26 -10.85 14.64 12.91
CA LYS A 26 -10.59 15.82 12.11
C LYS A 26 -9.20 15.80 11.50
N LYS A 27 -8.33 14.95 12.02
CA LYS A 27 -6.94 14.83 11.55
C LYS A 27 -6.88 14.25 10.15
N ILE A 28 -6.09 14.90 9.30
CA ILE A 28 -5.83 14.40 7.95
C ILE A 28 -4.52 13.63 7.97
N HIS A 29 -4.57 12.37 7.53
CA HIS A 29 -3.38 11.54 7.40
C HIS A 29 -2.84 11.67 5.99
N GLU A 30 -1.54 11.75 5.84
CA GLU A 30 -0.88 11.83 4.54
C GLU A 30 0.14 10.71 4.41
N VAL A 31 0.10 10.02 3.28
CA VAL A 31 1.07 8.97 2.96
C VAL A 31 1.51 9.15 1.51
N PRO A 32 2.72 8.72 1.15
CA PRO A 32 3.14 8.77 -0.25
C PRO A 32 2.26 7.87 -1.11
N ASN A 33 2.11 8.19 -2.39
CA ASN A 33 1.46 7.27 -3.32
C ASN A 33 2.21 5.94 -3.34
N LEU A 34 1.50 4.85 -3.64
CA LEU A 34 2.11 3.52 -3.64
C LEU A 34 3.29 3.42 -4.59
N ASN A 35 3.26 4.15 -5.70
CA ASN A 35 4.35 4.15 -6.67
C ASN A 35 5.57 4.96 -6.23
N ARG A 36 5.48 5.64 -5.09
CA ARG A 36 6.59 6.41 -4.50
C ARG A 36 7.19 5.73 -3.28
N LEU A 37 6.73 4.55 -2.94
CA LEU A 37 7.28 3.79 -1.81
C LEU A 37 8.65 3.23 -2.16
N PRO A 38 9.49 2.96 -1.15
CA PRO A 38 10.78 2.31 -1.39
C PRO A 38 10.60 0.99 -2.15
N ILE A 39 11.55 0.68 -3.02
CA ILE A 39 11.49 -0.53 -3.85
C ILE A 39 11.29 -1.80 -3.01
N GLY A 40 12.01 -1.92 -1.89
CA GLY A 40 11.87 -3.10 -1.03
C GLY A 40 10.46 -3.29 -0.50
N VAL A 41 9.79 -2.18 -0.14
CA VAL A 41 8.41 -2.22 0.34
C VAL A 41 7.47 -2.66 -0.78
N ARG A 42 7.65 -2.08 -1.97
CA ARG A 42 6.81 -2.40 -3.12
C ARG A 42 6.98 -3.85 -3.56
N MET A 43 8.20 -4.35 -3.57
CA MET A 43 8.48 -5.74 -3.92
C MET A 43 7.84 -6.71 -2.93
N GLY A 44 7.88 -6.39 -1.64
CA GLY A 44 7.23 -7.20 -0.63
C GLY A 44 5.73 -7.29 -0.82
N LEU A 45 5.08 -6.18 -1.14
CA LEU A 45 3.65 -6.16 -1.44
C LEU A 45 3.33 -6.96 -2.70
N SER A 46 4.14 -6.79 -3.73
CA SER A 46 3.96 -7.49 -5.00
C SER A 46 4.09 -9.00 -4.83
N GLU A 47 5.11 -9.44 -4.09
CA GLU A 47 5.30 -10.86 -3.84
C GLU A 47 4.16 -11.47 -3.03
N ALA A 48 3.66 -10.73 -2.03
CA ALA A 48 2.55 -11.21 -1.23
C ALA A 48 1.25 -11.31 -2.04
N ALA A 49 1.08 -10.41 -3.02
CA ALA A 49 -0.11 -10.41 -3.88
C ALA A 49 -0.02 -11.39 -5.04
N LYS A 50 1.18 -11.86 -5.38
CA LYS A 50 1.40 -12.71 -6.56
C LYS A 50 0.56 -13.99 -6.58
N PRO A 51 0.47 -14.77 -5.49
CA PRO A 51 -0.37 -15.97 -5.51
C PRO A 51 -1.84 -15.66 -5.74
N LEU A 52 -2.33 -14.53 -5.23
CA LEU A 52 -3.72 -14.12 -5.46
C LEU A 52 -3.95 -13.75 -6.91
N ALA A 53 -3.02 -13.02 -7.51
CA ALA A 53 -3.11 -12.63 -8.91
C ALA A 53 -3.07 -13.87 -9.82
N GLU A 54 -2.23 -14.85 -9.51
CA GLU A 54 -2.16 -16.09 -10.27
C GLU A 54 -3.44 -16.91 -10.15
N ALA A 55 -4.03 -16.97 -8.95
CA ALA A 55 -5.29 -17.67 -8.74
C ALA A 55 -6.41 -17.02 -9.56
N GLN A 56 -6.47 -15.69 -9.55
CA GLN A 56 -7.45 -14.94 -10.32
C GLN A 56 -7.27 -15.19 -11.83
N LYS A 57 -6.04 -15.17 -12.30
CA LYS A 57 -5.71 -15.39 -13.70
C LYS A 57 -6.12 -16.79 -14.16
N ARG A 58 -6.00 -17.80 -13.27
CA ARG A 58 -6.39 -19.17 -13.56
C ARG A 58 -7.83 -19.47 -13.18
N LYS A 59 -8.57 -18.47 -12.74
CA LYS A 59 -9.98 -18.58 -12.36
C LYS A 59 -10.23 -19.63 -11.28
N ARG A 60 -9.34 -19.70 -10.29
CA ARG A 60 -9.48 -20.58 -9.15
C ARG A 60 -9.50 -19.77 -7.86
N GLU A 61 -10.01 -20.35 -6.80
CA GLU A 61 -10.01 -19.69 -5.50
C GLU A 61 -8.60 -19.65 -4.94
N PRO A 62 -8.19 -18.49 -4.38
CA PRO A 62 -6.89 -18.40 -3.72
C PRO A 62 -6.89 -19.25 -2.43
N ARG A 63 -5.71 -19.73 -2.05
CA ARG A 63 -5.56 -20.49 -0.82
C ARG A 63 -5.72 -19.55 0.38
N PRO A 64 -6.34 -20.05 1.49
CA PRO A 64 -6.48 -19.20 2.68
C PRO A 64 -5.16 -18.64 3.20
N GLU A 65 -4.07 -19.42 3.16
CA GLU A 65 -2.75 -18.96 3.60
C GLU A 65 -2.20 -17.85 2.71
N ASP A 66 -2.53 -17.84 1.42
CA ASP A 66 -2.10 -16.79 0.50
C ASP A 66 -2.89 -15.51 0.75
N VAL A 67 -4.18 -15.63 1.02
CA VAL A 67 -5.02 -14.49 1.39
C VAL A 67 -4.51 -13.86 2.69
N ALA A 68 -4.21 -14.70 3.67
CA ALA A 68 -3.71 -14.24 4.97
C ALA A 68 -2.37 -13.52 4.82
N ALA A 69 -1.47 -14.06 3.98
CA ALA A 69 -0.16 -13.43 3.75
C ALA A 69 -0.29 -12.07 3.09
N ALA A 70 -1.18 -11.94 2.12
CA ALA A 70 -1.43 -10.66 1.45
C ALA A 70 -2.02 -9.63 2.42
N ALA A 71 -2.98 -10.06 3.24
CA ALA A 71 -3.58 -9.19 4.25
C ALA A 71 -2.55 -8.74 5.27
N GLU A 72 -1.68 -9.64 5.71
CA GLU A 72 -0.62 -9.30 6.65
C GLU A 72 0.35 -8.26 6.07
N ALA A 73 0.70 -8.40 4.80
CA ALA A 73 1.57 -7.43 4.13
C ALA A 73 0.93 -6.05 4.10
N GLN A 74 -0.38 -5.97 3.83
CA GLN A 74 -1.11 -4.70 3.83
C GLN A 74 -1.17 -4.09 5.23
N VAL A 75 -1.42 -4.90 6.24
CA VAL A 75 -1.47 -4.46 7.63
C VAL A 75 -0.13 -3.88 8.05
N LYS A 76 0.97 -4.55 7.71
CA LYS A 76 2.32 -4.06 8.03
C LYS A 76 2.60 -2.74 7.32
N LEU A 77 2.13 -2.59 6.09
CA LEU A 77 2.30 -1.34 5.35
C LEU A 77 1.57 -0.20 6.03
N LEU A 78 0.32 -0.41 6.42
CA LEU A 78 -0.48 0.61 7.11
C LEU A 78 0.17 1.02 8.42
N GLU A 79 0.62 0.05 9.23
CA GLU A 79 1.28 0.35 10.50
C GLU A 79 2.58 1.12 10.31
N ARG A 80 3.32 0.82 9.25
CA ARG A 80 4.57 1.52 8.95
C ARG A 80 4.35 3.00 8.64
N TYR A 81 3.30 3.32 7.87
CA TYR A 81 3.06 4.70 7.44
C TYR A 81 2.06 5.45 8.31
N CYS A 82 1.25 4.73 9.08
CA CYS A 82 0.27 5.32 9.98
C CYS A 82 0.26 4.56 11.30
N PRO A 83 1.29 4.72 12.14
CA PRO A 83 1.38 3.99 13.41
C PRO A 83 0.12 4.20 14.26
N GLY A 84 -0.42 3.10 14.80
CA GLY A 84 -1.61 3.13 15.62
C GLY A 84 -2.93 3.07 14.87
N ILE A 85 -2.89 3.09 13.54
CA ILE A 85 -4.12 3.06 12.74
C ILE A 85 -4.89 1.75 12.93
N LEU A 86 -4.18 0.65 13.17
CA LEU A 86 -4.79 -0.66 13.29
C LEU A 86 -5.73 -0.78 14.50
N ASP A 87 -5.54 0.08 15.48
CA ASP A 87 -6.41 0.12 16.65
C ASP A 87 -7.68 0.96 16.40
N LYS A 88 -7.74 1.62 15.26
CA LYS A 88 -8.82 2.57 14.95
C LYS A 88 -9.74 2.12 13.82
N ILE A 89 -9.32 1.13 13.03
CA ILE A 89 -10.10 0.65 11.89
C ILE A 89 -10.27 -0.86 11.95
N ASP A 90 -11.31 -1.34 11.29
CA ASP A 90 -11.55 -2.78 11.18
C ASP A 90 -11.04 -3.29 9.83
N GLU A 91 -11.20 -4.59 9.60
CA GLU A 91 -10.72 -5.24 8.39
C GLU A 91 -11.36 -4.67 7.12
N ALA A 92 -12.66 -4.40 7.16
CA ALA A 92 -13.37 -3.83 6.01
C ALA A 92 -12.86 -2.43 5.68
N GLN A 93 -12.63 -1.61 6.72
CA GLN A 93 -12.09 -0.27 6.54
C GLN A 93 -10.65 -0.31 6.02
N ALA A 94 -9.86 -1.28 6.47
CA ALA A 94 -8.49 -1.44 5.97
C ALA A 94 -8.50 -1.77 4.48
N GLY A 95 -9.40 -2.64 4.04
CA GLY A 95 -9.55 -2.96 2.62
C GLY A 95 -9.99 -1.77 1.79
N GLU A 96 -10.95 -0.99 2.31
CA GLU A 96 -11.41 0.23 1.64
C GLU A 96 -10.28 1.25 1.52
N LEU A 97 -9.50 1.42 2.58
CA LEU A 97 -8.37 2.34 2.58
C LEU A 97 -7.31 1.93 1.56
N MET A 98 -6.96 0.64 1.51
CA MET A 98 -5.98 0.15 0.56
C MET A 98 -6.44 0.33 -0.88
N LYS A 99 -7.73 0.11 -1.14
CA LYS A 99 -8.29 0.32 -2.48
C LYS A 99 -8.23 1.79 -2.88
N ALA A 100 -8.61 2.68 -1.98
CA ALA A 100 -8.57 4.11 -2.24
C ALA A 100 -7.14 4.59 -2.49
N TRP A 101 -6.19 4.06 -1.72
CA TRP A 101 -4.78 4.40 -1.88
C TRP A 101 -4.25 3.94 -3.23
N ALA A 102 -4.59 2.73 -3.65
CA ALA A 102 -4.20 2.21 -4.95
C ALA A 102 -4.82 3.04 -6.09
N ASP A 103 -6.09 3.37 -5.98
CA ASP A 103 -6.78 4.18 -6.99
C ASP A 103 -6.15 5.57 -7.11
N HIS A 104 -5.86 6.20 -5.99
CA HIS A 104 -5.21 7.52 -5.98
C HIS A 104 -3.81 7.46 -6.58
N SER A 105 -3.12 6.36 -6.39
CA SER A 105 -1.76 6.16 -6.91
C SER A 105 -1.75 5.79 -8.40
N GLY A 106 -2.92 5.61 -9.01
CA GLY A 106 -3.02 5.23 -10.41
C GLY A 106 -2.74 3.76 -10.66
N ILE A 107 -2.81 2.93 -9.63
CA ILE A 107 -2.58 1.49 -9.74
C ILE A 107 -3.95 0.81 -9.80
N SER A 108 -4.23 0.15 -10.92
CA SER A 108 -5.48 -0.58 -11.08
C SER A 108 -5.45 -1.88 -10.29
N ALA A 109 -6.58 -2.22 -9.67
CA ALA A 109 -6.73 -3.52 -9.03
C ALA A 109 -6.66 -4.59 -10.13
N GLY A 110 -5.77 -5.55 -9.98
CA GLY A 110 -5.61 -6.63 -10.95
C GLY A 110 -4.51 -6.41 -11.97
N GLU A 111 -3.80 -5.31 -11.88
CA GLU A 111 -2.61 -5.09 -12.69
C GLU A 111 -1.35 -5.42 -11.93
#